data_6555d8bd7868fa36f2a4b379f64f1acf
#
_entry.id   6555d8bd7868fa36f2a4b379f64f1acf
#
_cell.length_a   1.000
_cell.length_b   1.000
_cell.length_c   1.000
_cell.angle_alpha   90.00
_cell.angle_beta   90.00
_cell.angle_gamma   90.00
#
_symmetry.space_group_name_H-M   'P 1'
#
loop_
_entity.id
_entity.type
_entity.pdbx_description
1 polymer ?
#
loop_
_entity_poly.entity_id
_entity_poly.type
_entity_poly.pdbx_seq_one_letter_code
_entity_poly.pdbx_strand_id
1 'polypeptide(L)'
;MNKLSKLILMLPLALAPLAGQAAPKGGSHAALAAGFVAPPDSVQTSVYWYWLSGNVSKEGVVKDLEAMKRAGINRAFIGNIGLGELATPYAPVKLFTDEWWGVTHAALKRASELGI
;
A
#
# COMPACT_ATOMS: atom_id res chain seq x y z
N MET A 1 42.85 57.37 -25.02
CA MET A 1 41.50 57.30 -25.61
C MET A 1 41.23 55.87 -25.99
N ASN A 2 40.64 55.06 -25.05
CA ASN A 2 40.38 53.65 -25.25
C ASN A 2 38.89 53.44 -25.46
N LYS A 3 38.53 53.01 -26.67
CA LYS A 3 37.20 52.63 -27.03
C LYS A 3 36.99 51.16 -26.64
N LEU A 4 36.28 50.91 -25.53
CA LEU A 4 35.80 49.56 -25.19
C LEU A 4 34.55 49.23 -26.05
N SER A 5 34.73 48.36 -27.01
CA SER A 5 33.64 47.77 -27.77
C SER A 5 32.88 46.77 -26.86
N LYS A 6 31.65 47.08 -26.52
CA LYS A 6 30.74 46.14 -25.80
C LYS A 6 30.22 45.12 -26.80
N LEU A 7 30.77 43.92 -26.74
CA LEU A 7 30.25 42.74 -27.47
C LEU A 7 28.99 42.25 -26.73
N ILE A 8 27.81 42.53 -27.26
CA ILE A 8 26.54 41.97 -26.77
C ILE A 8 26.42 40.56 -27.33
N LEU A 9 26.62 39.56 -26.45
CA LEU A 9 26.42 38.15 -26.79
C LEU A 9 24.90 37.86 -26.76
N MET A 10 24.28 37.85 -27.94
CA MET A 10 22.88 37.39 -28.09
C MET A 10 22.84 35.89 -27.97
N LEU A 11 22.36 35.39 -26.80
CA LEU A 11 22.11 33.97 -26.55
C LEU A 11 20.76 33.62 -27.19
N PRO A 12 20.67 32.67 -28.16
CA PRO A 12 19.40 32.26 -28.71
C PRO A 12 18.62 31.48 -27.64
N LEU A 13 17.44 32.02 -27.25
CA LEU A 13 16.46 31.34 -26.41
C LEU A 13 15.84 30.20 -27.23
N ALA A 14 16.37 28.99 -27.07
CA ALA A 14 15.79 27.80 -27.68
C ALA A 14 14.44 27.51 -27.03
N LEU A 15 13.36 27.79 -27.76
CA LEU A 15 12.00 27.37 -27.40
C LEU A 15 11.93 25.84 -27.58
N ALA A 16 12.13 25.07 -26.50
CA ALA A 16 11.87 23.65 -26.52
C ALA A 16 10.36 23.43 -26.70
N PRO A 17 9.90 22.61 -27.66
CA PRO A 17 8.49 22.27 -27.75
C PRO A 17 8.09 21.56 -26.49
N LEU A 18 7.06 22.06 -25.77
CA LEU A 18 6.36 21.28 -24.75
C LEU A 18 5.75 20.07 -25.48
N ALA A 19 6.44 18.93 -25.38
CA ALA A 19 5.85 17.66 -25.76
C ALA A 19 4.63 17.47 -24.86
N GLY A 20 3.43 17.70 -25.39
CA GLY A 20 2.19 17.45 -24.71
C GLY A 20 2.19 15.98 -24.29
N GLN A 21 2.13 15.72 -22.97
CA GLN A 21 1.93 14.37 -22.47
C GLN A 21 0.57 13.91 -23.00
N ALA A 22 0.60 12.96 -23.93
CA ALA A 22 -0.62 12.32 -24.40
C ALA A 22 -1.35 11.76 -23.18
N ALA A 23 -2.60 12.19 -22.93
CA ALA A 23 -3.44 11.59 -21.91
C ALA A 23 -3.45 10.07 -22.10
N PRO A 24 -3.41 9.27 -21.02
CA PRO A 24 -3.44 7.82 -21.14
C PRO A 24 -4.66 7.45 -21.97
N LYS A 25 -4.45 6.76 -23.10
CA LYS A 25 -5.53 6.25 -23.95
C LYS A 25 -6.38 5.37 -23.06
N GLY A 26 -7.61 5.82 -22.75
CA GLY A 26 -8.57 5.03 -22.02
C GLY A 26 -8.66 3.65 -22.66
N GLY A 27 -8.47 2.61 -21.88
CA GLY A 27 -8.52 1.23 -22.36
C GLY A 27 -9.87 1.00 -23.07
N SER A 28 -9.86 0.19 -24.13
CA SER A 28 -11.11 -0.21 -24.78
C SER A 28 -12.03 -0.89 -23.77
N HIS A 29 -13.36 -0.84 -23.98
CA HIS A 29 -14.32 -1.57 -23.14
C HIS A 29 -13.92 -3.04 -22.97
N ALA A 30 -13.42 -3.69 -24.03
CA ALA A 30 -12.93 -5.07 -23.99
C ALA A 30 -11.74 -5.24 -23.04
N ALA A 31 -10.79 -4.29 -23.02
CA ALA A 31 -9.64 -4.33 -22.11
C ALA A 31 -10.07 -4.12 -20.64
N LEU A 32 -11.03 -3.24 -20.38
CA LEU A 32 -11.60 -3.05 -19.05
C LEU A 32 -12.36 -4.30 -18.59
N ALA A 33 -13.18 -4.90 -19.44
CA ALA A 33 -13.89 -6.13 -19.13
C ALA A 33 -12.92 -7.30 -18.83
N ALA A 34 -11.89 -7.46 -19.63
CA ALA A 34 -10.87 -8.50 -19.42
C ALA A 34 -10.12 -8.28 -18.09
N GLY A 35 -9.73 -7.03 -17.78
CA GLY A 35 -9.07 -6.68 -16.53
C GLY A 35 -9.96 -6.82 -15.29
N PHE A 36 -11.28 -6.72 -15.46
CA PHE A 36 -12.24 -6.99 -14.38
C PHE A 36 -12.35 -8.48 -14.07
N VAL A 37 -12.40 -9.32 -15.10
CA VAL A 37 -12.50 -10.80 -14.95
C VAL A 37 -11.18 -11.41 -14.45
N ALA A 38 -10.06 -10.89 -14.92
CA ALA A 38 -8.72 -11.33 -14.54
C ALA A 38 -7.84 -10.11 -14.20
N PRO A 39 -7.97 -9.56 -12.99
CA PRO A 39 -7.17 -8.41 -12.57
C PRO A 39 -5.68 -8.74 -12.62
N PRO A 40 -4.82 -7.86 -13.15
CA PRO A 40 -3.38 -8.05 -13.10
C PRO A 40 -2.85 -7.96 -11.66
N ASP A 41 -1.69 -8.56 -11.39
CA ASP A 41 -1.06 -8.57 -10.06
C ASP A 41 -0.77 -7.18 -9.50
N SER A 42 -0.70 -6.16 -10.35
CA SER A 42 -0.57 -4.76 -9.95
C SER A 42 -1.83 -4.18 -9.28
N VAL A 43 -2.98 -4.81 -9.47
CA VAL A 43 -4.24 -4.44 -8.78
C VAL A 43 -4.25 -5.08 -7.41
N GLN A 44 -4.22 -4.23 -6.37
CA GLN A 44 -4.17 -4.71 -4.99
C GLN A 44 -5.56 -4.65 -4.36
N THR A 45 -6.10 -5.83 -4.03
CA THR A 45 -7.27 -5.95 -3.18
C THR A 45 -6.85 -5.70 -1.74
N SER A 46 -7.38 -4.64 -1.14
CA SER A 46 -6.98 -4.15 0.17
C SER A 46 -8.11 -4.28 1.18
N VAL A 47 -7.79 -4.63 2.42
CA VAL A 47 -8.74 -4.71 3.52
C VAL A 47 -8.22 -4.00 4.75
N TYR A 48 -9.12 -3.42 5.56
CA TYR A 48 -8.81 -3.06 6.93
C TYR A 48 -8.88 -4.32 7.80
N TRP A 49 -7.80 -4.59 8.51
CA TRP A 49 -7.69 -5.73 9.42
C TRP A 49 -7.70 -5.22 10.85
N TYR A 50 -8.88 -5.20 11.43
CA TYR A 50 -9.09 -4.65 12.76
C TYR A 50 -8.73 -5.65 13.85
N TRP A 51 -7.80 -5.28 14.70
CA TRP A 51 -7.42 -5.95 15.92
C TRP A 51 -8.23 -5.33 17.06
N LEU A 52 -9.36 -5.95 17.38
CA LEU A 52 -10.36 -5.38 18.28
C LEU A 52 -10.00 -5.62 19.75
N SER A 53 -9.84 -4.55 20.55
CA SER A 53 -9.60 -4.60 21.99
C SER A 53 -8.51 -5.60 22.42
N GLY A 54 -7.46 -5.77 21.62
CA GLY A 54 -6.38 -6.70 21.94
C GLY A 54 -6.69 -8.19 21.79
N ASN A 55 -7.84 -8.55 21.20
CA ASN A 55 -8.20 -9.95 20.95
C ASN A 55 -7.46 -10.51 19.74
N VAL A 56 -6.17 -10.65 19.87
CA VAL A 56 -5.28 -11.16 18.84
C VAL A 56 -4.31 -12.19 19.41
N SER A 57 -3.86 -13.11 18.58
CA SER A 57 -2.83 -14.09 18.94
C SER A 57 -1.90 -14.37 17.75
N LYS A 58 -0.70 -14.89 18.01
CA LYS A 58 0.25 -15.26 16.95
C LYS A 58 -0.34 -16.28 15.98
N GLU A 59 -1.09 -17.23 16.49
CA GLU A 59 -1.75 -18.26 15.68
C GLU A 59 -2.91 -17.65 14.86
N GLY A 60 -3.72 -16.78 15.48
CA GLY A 60 -4.85 -16.11 14.84
C GLY A 60 -4.40 -15.28 13.65
N VAL A 61 -3.38 -14.43 13.82
CA VAL A 61 -2.91 -13.56 12.73
C VAL A 61 -2.33 -14.35 11.55
N VAL A 62 -1.72 -15.50 11.81
CA VAL A 62 -1.24 -16.39 10.75
C VAL A 62 -2.40 -16.99 9.96
N LYS A 63 -3.42 -17.50 10.65
CA LYS A 63 -4.63 -18.06 10.02
C LYS A 63 -5.41 -17.02 9.20
N ASP A 64 -5.53 -15.81 9.72
CA ASP A 64 -6.18 -14.70 9.04
C ASP A 64 -5.47 -14.36 7.73
N LEU A 65 -4.14 -14.20 7.75
CA LEU A 65 -3.36 -13.92 6.55
C LEU A 65 -3.43 -15.04 5.52
N GLU A 66 -3.44 -16.29 5.95
CA GLU A 66 -3.64 -17.43 5.05
C GLU A 66 -5.04 -17.41 4.42
N ALA A 67 -6.07 -17.03 5.18
CA ALA A 67 -7.41 -16.85 4.66
C ALA A 67 -7.49 -15.68 3.66
N MET A 68 -6.86 -14.55 3.98
CA MET A 68 -6.75 -13.41 3.07
C MET A 68 -6.08 -13.80 1.75
N LYS A 69 -4.97 -14.55 1.81
CA LYS A 69 -4.28 -15.02 0.61
C LYS A 69 -5.18 -15.92 -0.25
N ARG A 70 -5.90 -16.86 0.37
CA ARG A 70 -6.86 -17.72 -0.36
C ARG A 70 -8.00 -16.94 -1.00
N ALA A 71 -8.40 -15.82 -0.39
CA ALA A 71 -9.44 -14.93 -0.91
C ALA A 71 -8.93 -13.93 -1.96
N GLY A 72 -7.66 -13.96 -2.34
CA GLY A 72 -7.08 -13.04 -3.32
C GLY A 72 -6.77 -11.64 -2.75
N ILE A 73 -6.78 -11.49 -1.42
CA ILE A 73 -6.37 -10.25 -0.75
C ILE A 73 -4.84 -10.22 -0.71
N ASN A 74 -4.26 -9.12 -1.18
CA ASN A 74 -2.81 -8.96 -1.24
C ASN A 74 -2.30 -7.69 -0.55
N ARG A 75 -3.18 -7.02 0.22
CA ARG A 75 -2.83 -5.91 1.12
C ARG A 75 -3.76 -5.88 2.32
N ALA A 76 -3.20 -5.76 3.52
CA ALA A 76 -3.97 -5.59 4.75
C ALA A 76 -3.44 -4.40 5.55
N PHE A 77 -4.35 -3.61 6.12
CA PHE A 77 -4.02 -2.49 7.00
C PHE A 77 -4.40 -2.85 8.44
N ILE A 78 -3.41 -3.07 9.29
CA ILE A 78 -3.63 -3.34 10.71
C ILE A 78 -4.20 -2.09 11.38
N GLY A 79 -5.37 -2.21 11.98
CA GLY A 79 -5.99 -1.19 12.81
C GLY A 79 -6.24 -1.70 14.22
N ASN A 80 -5.54 -1.16 15.20
CA ASN A 80 -5.82 -1.46 16.60
C ASN A 80 -7.01 -0.62 17.07
N ILE A 81 -8.13 -1.24 17.31
CA ILE A 81 -9.41 -0.59 17.66
C ILE A 81 -9.82 -0.98 19.08
N GLY A 82 -9.91 0.01 19.97
CA GLY A 82 -10.46 -0.17 21.31
C GLY A 82 -11.98 -0.02 21.31
N LEU A 83 -12.70 -1.10 21.59
CA LEU A 83 -14.17 -1.08 21.72
C LEU A 83 -14.63 -1.23 23.19
N GLY A 84 -13.74 -0.92 24.15
CA GLY A 84 -13.99 -1.19 25.55
C GLY A 84 -13.78 -2.67 25.91
N GLU A 85 -14.36 -3.09 27.02
CA GLU A 85 -14.29 -4.49 27.45
C GLU A 85 -15.20 -5.35 26.55
N LEU A 86 -14.57 -6.22 25.77
CA LEU A 86 -15.29 -7.28 25.07
C LEU A 86 -15.27 -8.52 25.93
N ALA A 87 -16.44 -9.13 26.12
CA ALA A 87 -16.56 -10.41 26.79
C ALA A 87 -15.93 -11.51 25.92
N THR A 88 -14.63 -11.74 26.12
CA THR A 88 -13.90 -12.82 25.44
C THR A 88 -13.31 -13.77 26.47
N PRO A 89 -13.18 -15.06 26.15
CA PRO A 89 -12.57 -16.03 27.08
C PRO A 89 -11.06 -15.85 27.24
N TYR A 90 -10.45 -14.92 26.51
CA TYR A 90 -9.00 -14.69 26.47
C TYR A 90 -8.67 -13.33 27.06
N ALA A 91 -7.53 -13.26 27.78
CA ALA A 91 -6.99 -11.98 28.21
C ALA A 91 -6.55 -11.15 26.99
N PRO A 92 -6.92 -9.87 26.90
CA PRO A 92 -6.53 -9.04 25.77
C PRO A 92 -5.03 -8.72 25.79
N VAL A 93 -4.38 -8.80 24.64
CA VAL A 93 -2.99 -8.38 24.45
C VAL A 93 -2.93 -6.85 24.50
N LYS A 94 -2.16 -6.30 25.44
CA LYS A 94 -2.01 -4.86 25.61
C LYS A 94 -1.04 -4.29 24.56
N LEU A 95 -1.42 -3.16 23.98
CA LEU A 95 -0.60 -2.44 22.99
C LEU A 95 0.80 -2.16 23.52
N PHE A 96 1.78 -2.29 22.65
CA PHE A 96 3.19 -1.98 22.86
C PHE A 96 3.91 -2.84 23.92
N THR A 97 3.28 -3.92 24.41
CA THR A 97 3.98 -4.93 25.23
C THR A 97 4.78 -5.88 24.34
N ASP A 98 5.71 -6.63 24.94
CA ASP A 98 6.50 -7.66 24.23
C ASP A 98 5.61 -8.70 23.55
N GLU A 99 4.49 -9.03 24.19
CA GLU A 99 3.48 -9.93 23.62
C GLU A 99 2.87 -9.35 22.35
N TRP A 100 2.46 -8.08 22.37
CA TRP A 100 1.91 -7.39 21.20
C TRP A 100 2.93 -7.30 20.06
N TRP A 101 4.17 -6.97 20.39
CA TRP A 101 5.25 -6.97 19.40
C TRP A 101 5.49 -8.37 18.83
N GLY A 102 5.40 -9.42 19.68
CA GLY A 102 5.50 -10.79 19.21
C GLY A 102 4.40 -11.19 18.23
N VAL A 103 3.15 -10.73 18.44
CA VAL A 103 2.03 -10.93 17.51
C VAL A 103 2.26 -10.13 16.21
N THR A 104 2.68 -8.88 16.33
CA THR A 104 2.96 -8.01 15.18
C THR A 104 4.08 -8.59 14.31
N HIS A 105 5.17 -9.07 14.89
CA HIS A 105 6.24 -9.73 14.15
C HIS A 105 5.77 -11.00 13.44
N ALA A 106 4.92 -11.82 14.09
CA ALA A 106 4.35 -13.01 13.46
C ALA A 106 3.49 -12.64 12.24
N ALA A 107 2.67 -11.58 12.37
CA ALA A 107 1.86 -11.07 11.27
C ALA A 107 2.73 -10.58 10.10
N LEU A 108 3.70 -9.70 10.36
CA LEU A 108 4.58 -9.14 9.32
C LEU A 108 5.41 -10.22 8.62
N LYS A 109 5.95 -11.17 9.38
CA LYS A 109 6.69 -12.31 8.81
C LYS A 109 5.81 -13.13 7.88
N ARG A 110 4.61 -13.51 8.35
CA ARG A 110 3.69 -14.32 7.54
C ARG A 110 3.17 -13.57 6.32
N ALA A 111 2.86 -12.30 6.45
CA ALA A 111 2.45 -11.45 5.33
C ALA A 111 3.54 -11.42 4.24
N SER A 112 4.81 -11.21 4.63
CA SER A 112 5.94 -11.24 3.71
C SER A 112 6.09 -12.59 2.98
N GLU A 113 5.92 -13.72 3.68
CA GLU A 113 5.98 -15.07 3.10
C GLU A 113 4.85 -15.31 2.08
N LEU A 114 3.68 -14.70 2.28
CA LEU A 114 2.49 -14.85 1.45
C LEU A 114 2.41 -13.83 0.31
N GLY A 115 3.24 -12.79 0.33
CA GLY A 115 3.15 -11.67 -0.61
C GLY A 115 1.91 -10.79 -0.38
N ILE A 116 1.62 -10.49 0.90
CA ILE A 116 0.57 -9.56 1.35
C ILE A 116 1.23 -8.29 1.87
#